data_bd4ee8d1f946b44ab75d5297aed9c352
#
_entry.id   bd4ee8d1f946b44ab75d5297aed9c352
#
_cell.length_a   1.000
_cell.length_b   1.000
_cell.length_c   1.000
_cell.angle_alpha   90.00
_cell.angle_beta   90.00
_cell.angle_gamma   90.00
#
_symmetry.space_group_name_H-M   'P 1'
#
loop_
_entity.id
_entity.type
_entity.pdbx_description
1 polymer ?
#
loop_
_entity_poly.entity_id
_entity_poly.type
_entity_poly.pdbx_seq_one_letter_code
_entity_poly.pdbx_strand_id
1 'polypeptide(L)'
;NLEKVDIEVIPTDLTEDNVFGWCLENNNQFEIEIHHNLGYFDFVTTLIHELVHVDQTLRGLFDDQKRENEAYVLEKKLGKKFMLENEPCKVF
;
A
#
# COMPACT_ATOMS: atom_id res chain seq x y z
N ASN A 1 4.38 18.92 -4.26
CA ASN A 1 3.13 19.17 -4.95
C ASN A 1 2.57 17.87 -5.51
N LEU A 2 1.39 17.51 -5.03
CA LEU A 2 0.85 16.21 -5.36
C LEU A 2 0.43 16.07 -6.81
N GLU A 3 0.19 17.14 -7.50
CA GLU A 3 -0.23 17.04 -8.89
C GLU A 3 0.87 16.53 -9.80
N LYS A 4 2.09 16.47 -9.32
CA LYS A 4 3.20 15.96 -10.12
C LYS A 4 3.64 14.59 -9.69
N VAL A 5 2.85 13.90 -8.90
CA VAL A 5 3.21 12.58 -8.41
C VAL A 5 2.52 11.53 -9.27
N ASP A 6 3.30 10.62 -9.81
CA ASP A 6 2.76 9.50 -10.58
C ASP A 6 2.88 8.24 -9.73
N ILE A 7 1.80 7.49 -9.65
CA ILE A 7 1.78 6.24 -8.90
C ILE A 7 1.27 5.13 -9.82
N GLU A 8 2.04 4.07 -9.94
CA GLU A 8 1.67 2.93 -10.75
C GLU A 8 1.64 1.69 -9.86
N VAL A 9 0.60 0.89 -9.98
CA VAL A 9 0.47 -0.34 -9.21
C VAL A 9 0.63 -1.51 -10.17
N ILE A 10 1.60 -2.37 -9.89
CA ILE A 10 1.98 -3.45 -10.80
C ILE A 10 1.91 -4.79 -10.08
N PRO A 11 1.09 -5.73 -10.57
CA PRO A 11 1.12 -7.09 -10.03
C PRO A 11 2.44 -7.75 -10.37
N THR A 12 3.07 -8.37 -9.41
CA THR A 12 4.42 -8.90 -9.55
C THR A 12 4.55 -10.20 -8.76
N ASP A 13 5.43 -11.08 -9.19
CA ASP A 13 5.72 -12.28 -8.42
C ASP A 13 6.80 -11.95 -7.40
N LEU A 14 6.40 -11.81 -6.15
CA LEU A 14 7.31 -11.45 -5.07
C LEU A 14 7.63 -12.64 -4.16
N THR A 15 7.43 -13.84 -4.66
CA THR A 15 7.66 -15.05 -3.86
C THR A 15 9.06 -15.11 -3.30
N GLU A 16 10.06 -14.83 -4.11
CA GLU A 16 11.45 -14.91 -3.65
C GLU A 16 11.81 -13.80 -2.68
N ASP A 17 11.10 -12.69 -2.74
CA ASP A 17 11.38 -11.58 -1.84
C ASP A 17 10.63 -11.71 -0.53
N ASN A 18 9.72 -12.65 -0.47
CA ASN A 18 8.99 -12.97 0.75
C ASN A 18 8.27 -11.76 1.33
N VAL A 19 7.69 -10.93 0.48
CA VAL A 19 6.88 -9.77 0.89
C VAL A 19 5.61 -9.77 0.07
N PHE A 20 4.57 -9.12 0.59
CA PHE A 20 3.32 -8.96 -0.15
C PHE A 20 3.39 -7.80 -1.12
N GLY A 21 4.22 -6.80 -0.83
CA GLY A 21 4.35 -5.66 -1.71
C GLY A 21 5.46 -4.76 -1.26
N TRP A 22 5.84 -3.84 -2.11
CA TRP A 22 6.81 -2.81 -1.77
C TRP A 22 6.60 -1.59 -2.66
N CYS A 23 7.26 -0.51 -2.32
CA CYS A 23 7.16 0.75 -3.03
C CYS A 23 8.54 1.21 -3.46
N LEU A 24 8.68 1.53 -4.72
CA LEU A 24 9.92 2.05 -5.27
C LEU A 24 9.68 3.50 -5.68
N GLU A 25 10.64 4.37 -5.42
CA GLU A 25 10.48 5.77 -5.70
C GLU A 25 11.61 6.27 -6.60
N ASN A 26 11.27 7.10 -7.58
CA ASN A 26 12.24 7.68 -8.48
C ASN A 26 11.69 9.02 -8.96
N ASN A 27 12.19 10.12 -8.38
CA ASN A 27 11.85 11.49 -8.81
C ASN A 27 10.33 11.73 -8.83
N ASN A 28 9.68 11.47 -7.72
CA ASN A 28 8.23 11.67 -7.58
C ASN A 28 7.41 10.72 -8.45
N GLN A 29 8.04 9.70 -8.99
CA GLN A 29 7.32 8.60 -9.61
C GLN A 29 7.41 7.42 -8.66
N PHE A 30 6.27 6.81 -8.36
CA PHE A 30 6.22 5.71 -7.42
C PHE A 30 5.68 4.49 -8.13
N GLU A 31 6.34 3.37 -7.89
CA GLU A 31 5.89 2.11 -8.44
C GLU A 31 5.61 1.21 -7.26
N ILE A 32 4.37 0.78 -7.13
CA ILE A 32 3.98 -0.12 -6.07
C ILE A 32 3.81 -1.50 -6.69
N GLU A 33 4.65 -2.44 -6.27
CA GLU A 33 4.53 -3.82 -6.71
C GLU A 33 3.81 -4.60 -5.64
N ILE A 34 2.77 -5.33 -6.02
CA ILE A 34 2.01 -6.15 -5.08
C ILE A 34 1.98 -7.56 -5.61
N HIS A 35 2.21 -8.52 -4.72
CA HIS A 35 2.23 -9.93 -5.12
C HIS A 35 0.93 -10.29 -5.83
N HIS A 36 1.04 -10.94 -6.97
CA HIS A 36 -0.08 -11.13 -7.87
C HIS A 36 -1.09 -12.17 -7.41
N ASN A 37 -0.78 -12.91 -6.39
CA ASN A 37 -1.65 -14.00 -5.95
C ASN A 37 -2.14 -13.79 -4.53
N LEU A 38 -2.67 -12.62 -4.23
CA LEU A 38 -3.23 -12.31 -2.92
C LEU A 38 -4.75 -12.32 -2.98
N GLY A 39 -5.38 -12.70 -1.89
CA GLY A 39 -6.81 -12.52 -1.76
C GLY A 39 -7.17 -11.05 -1.69
N TYR A 40 -8.45 -10.76 -1.82
CA TYR A 40 -8.90 -9.36 -1.90
C TYR A 40 -8.49 -8.55 -0.67
N PHE A 41 -8.71 -9.11 0.53
CA PHE A 41 -8.39 -8.39 1.76
C PHE A 41 -6.88 -8.09 1.83
N ASP A 42 -6.05 -9.09 1.52
CA ASP A 42 -4.60 -8.90 1.57
C ASP A 42 -4.14 -7.92 0.52
N PHE A 43 -4.75 -7.93 -0.66
CA PHE A 43 -4.41 -6.98 -1.70
C PHE A 43 -4.71 -5.55 -1.23
N VAL A 44 -5.90 -5.33 -0.69
CA VAL A 44 -6.32 -3.99 -0.27
C VAL A 44 -5.44 -3.48 0.87
N THR A 45 -5.19 -4.32 1.88
CA THR A 45 -4.38 -3.86 3.00
C THR A 45 -2.93 -3.61 2.60
N THR A 46 -2.39 -4.44 1.68
CA THR A 46 -1.05 -4.22 1.18
C THR A 46 -0.98 -2.92 0.38
N LEU A 47 -1.96 -2.67 -0.46
CA LEU A 47 -2.00 -1.44 -1.24
C LEU A 47 -2.04 -0.21 -0.32
N ILE A 48 -2.88 -0.25 0.71
CA ILE A 48 -2.97 0.86 1.65
C ILE A 48 -1.63 1.07 2.36
N HIS A 49 -0.98 -0.02 2.77
CA HIS A 49 0.31 0.06 3.43
C HIS A 49 1.33 0.78 2.55
N GLU A 50 1.39 0.41 1.27
CA GLU A 50 2.35 1.02 0.36
C GLU A 50 1.98 2.46 0.03
N LEU A 51 0.70 2.78 -0.07
CA LEU A 51 0.29 4.16 -0.29
C LEU A 51 0.64 5.05 0.90
N VAL A 52 0.59 4.52 2.12
CA VAL A 52 1.04 5.28 3.28
C VAL A 52 2.53 5.59 3.14
N HIS A 53 3.33 4.65 2.66
CA HIS A 53 4.76 4.91 2.45
C HIS A 53 5.00 6.00 1.41
N VAL A 54 4.19 6.05 0.35
CA VAL A 54 4.28 7.13 -0.63
C VAL A 54 4.04 8.47 0.06
N ASP A 55 2.99 8.56 0.87
CA ASP A 55 2.67 9.77 1.59
C ASP A 55 3.81 10.17 2.54
N GLN A 56 4.38 9.18 3.23
CA GLN A 56 5.48 9.43 4.16
C GLN A 56 6.70 9.99 3.45
N THR A 57 7.01 9.45 2.28
CA THR A 57 8.14 9.93 1.49
C THR A 57 7.90 11.38 1.05
N LEU A 58 6.69 11.68 0.62
CA LEU A 58 6.35 13.04 0.20
C LEU A 58 6.39 14.03 1.36
N ARG A 59 6.11 13.56 2.58
CA ARG A 59 6.18 14.41 3.77
C ARG A 59 7.58 14.51 4.35
N GLY A 60 8.53 13.75 3.80
CA GLY A 60 9.90 13.76 4.33
C GLY A 60 10.08 12.95 5.61
N LEU A 61 9.21 11.98 5.85
CA LEU A 61 9.32 11.13 7.02
C LEU A 61 10.17 9.91 6.69
N PHE A 62 11.39 9.86 7.20
CA PHE A 62 12.33 8.80 6.85
C PHE A 62 12.79 7.94 8.03
N ASP A 63 12.17 8.08 9.19
CA ASP A 63 12.48 7.22 10.34
C ASP A 63 11.78 5.88 10.14
N ASP A 64 12.51 4.81 9.91
CA ASP A 64 11.93 3.50 9.57
C ASP A 64 10.94 3.00 10.60
N GLN A 65 11.27 3.15 11.89
CA GLN A 65 10.37 2.67 12.93
C GLN A 65 9.04 3.41 12.91
N LYS A 66 9.09 4.73 12.76
CA LYS A 66 7.88 5.52 12.73
C LYS A 66 7.07 5.25 11.47
N ARG A 67 7.75 5.04 10.35
CA ARG A 67 7.08 4.73 9.10
C ARG A 67 6.30 3.43 9.19
N GLU A 68 6.91 2.39 9.73
CA GLU A 68 6.25 1.11 9.83
C GLU A 68 5.11 1.13 10.83
N ASN A 69 5.31 1.81 11.96
CA ASN A 69 4.25 1.91 12.95
C ASN A 69 3.02 2.63 12.41
N GLU A 70 3.23 3.73 11.72
CA GLU A 70 2.13 4.48 11.13
C GLU A 70 1.43 3.66 10.05
N ALA A 71 2.22 2.98 9.21
CA ALA A 71 1.64 2.19 8.13
C ALA A 71 0.80 1.05 8.67
N TYR A 72 1.27 0.37 9.71
CA TYR A 72 0.48 -0.70 10.32
C TYR A 72 -0.83 -0.19 10.91
N VAL A 73 -0.77 0.93 11.60
CA VAL A 73 -1.98 1.48 12.20
C VAL A 73 -2.98 1.89 11.12
N LEU A 74 -2.50 2.58 10.10
CA LEU A 74 -3.38 3.07 9.05
C LEU A 74 -3.91 1.96 8.15
N GLU A 75 -3.09 0.95 7.86
CA GLU A 75 -3.58 -0.14 7.03
C GLU A 75 -4.73 -0.87 7.72
N LYS A 76 -4.65 -1.08 9.03
CA LYS A 76 -5.72 -1.73 9.76
C LYS A 76 -6.96 -0.87 9.83
N LYS A 77 -6.77 0.41 10.10
CA LYS A 77 -7.90 1.32 10.23
C LYS A 77 -8.59 1.56 8.89
N LEU A 78 -7.82 1.88 7.86
CA LEU A 78 -8.39 2.20 6.56
C LEU A 78 -8.83 0.95 5.82
N GLY A 79 -8.10 -0.14 5.98
CA GLY A 79 -8.49 -1.40 5.36
C GLY A 79 -9.81 -1.89 5.90
N LYS A 80 -9.98 -1.83 7.21
CA LYS A 80 -11.24 -2.25 7.82
C LYS A 80 -12.39 -1.36 7.35
N LYS A 81 -12.17 -0.05 7.32
CA LYS A 81 -13.18 0.87 6.86
C LYS A 81 -13.56 0.61 5.40
N PHE A 82 -12.56 0.40 4.55
CA PHE A 82 -12.80 0.11 3.15
C PHE A 82 -13.62 -1.16 2.98
N MET A 83 -13.26 -2.21 3.71
CA MET A 83 -13.98 -3.47 3.60
C MET A 83 -15.43 -3.35 4.08
N LEU A 84 -15.66 -2.57 5.12
CA LEU A 84 -17.02 -2.37 5.59
C LEU A 84 -17.86 -1.55 4.63
N GLU A 85 -17.26 -0.59 3.95
CA GLU A 85 -18.01 0.29 3.06
C GLU A 85 -18.16 -0.26 1.66
N ASN A 86 -17.22 -1.09 1.23
CA ASN A 86 -17.20 -1.54 -0.15
C ASN A 86 -17.25 -3.05 -0.28
N GLU A 87 -17.77 -3.72 0.71
CA GLU A 87 -17.85 -5.16 0.67
C GLU A 87 -18.86 -5.60 -0.38
N PRO A 88 -18.43 -6.19 -1.44
CA PRO A 88 -19.33 -6.47 -2.55
C PRO A 88 -20.16 -7.71 -2.34
N CYS A 89 -19.77 -8.55 -1.46
CA CYS A 89 -20.43 -9.82 -1.32
C CYS A 89 -21.19 -9.95 -0.07
N LYS A 90 -21.90 -8.95 0.28
CA LYS A 90 -22.71 -9.09 1.42
C LYS A 90 -23.92 -9.86 1.11
N VAL A 91 -23.90 -10.41 -0.01
CA VAL A 91 -25.07 -11.04 -0.33
C VAL A 91 -24.99 -12.38 0.11
N PHE A 92 -24.99 -12.91 0.77
CA PHE A 92 -25.11 -14.28 1.08
C PHE A 92 -26.34 -14.60 1.91
#